data_3827379e6ba3e5357df9fcd6eaf3b6b5
#
_entry.id   3827379e6ba3e5357df9fcd6eaf3b6b5
#
_cell.length_a   1.000
_cell.length_b   1.000
_cell.length_c   1.000
_cell.angle_alpha   90.00
_cell.angle_beta   90.00
_cell.angle_gamma   90.00
#
_symmetry.space_group_name_H-M   'P 1'
#
loop_
_entity.id
_entity.type
_entity.pdbx_description
1 polymer ?
#
loop_
_entity_poly.entity_id
_entity_poly.type
_entity_poly.pdbx_seq_one_letter_code
_entity_poly.pdbx_strand_id
1 'polypeptide(L)' 'MIIIGVDFHPEYQEIASVDTDTGEYQEKRLAHPKEAEEFYRSLSCVGQVVRVGMEASGHGRWFERLLEGLGVELWRGDPR' A
#
# COMPACT_ATOMS: atom_id res chain seq x y z
N MET A 1 9.35 10.12 3.90
CA MET A 1 7.99 9.67 3.56
C MET A 1 8.06 8.60 2.50
N ILE A 2 7.22 7.59 2.62
CA ILE A 2 7.15 6.51 1.65
C ILE A 2 5.85 6.64 0.87
N ILE A 3 5.94 6.64 -0.45
CA ILE A 3 4.80 6.69 -1.36
C ILE A 3 4.72 5.35 -2.08
N ILE A 4 3.55 4.73 -2.04
CA ILE A 4 3.34 3.41 -2.62
C ILE A 4 2.19 3.47 -3.61
N GLY A 5 2.46 3.08 -4.86
CA GLY A 5 1.42 2.87 -5.86
C GLY A 5 1.05 1.39 -5.88
N VAL A 6 -0.25 1.09 -5.81
CA VAL A 6 -0.75 -0.28 -5.73
C VAL A 6 -1.56 -0.62 -6.96
N ASP A 7 -1.20 -1.72 -7.62
CA ASP A 7 -2.01 -2.40 -8.62
C ASP A 7 -2.64 -3.60 -7.92
N PHE A 8 -3.92 -3.44 -7.53
CA PHE A 8 -4.61 -4.39 -6.66
C PHE A 8 -5.36 -5.45 -7.46
N HIS A 9 -5.06 -6.71 -7.16
CA HIS A 9 -5.76 -7.87 -7.73
C HIS A 9 -6.39 -8.68 -6.59
N PRO A 10 -7.34 -9.58 -6.88
CA PRO A 10 -7.99 -10.33 -5.79
C PRO A 10 -7.05 -11.17 -4.94
N GLU A 11 -6.01 -11.76 -5.54
CA GLU A 11 -5.13 -12.71 -4.85
C GLU A 11 -3.77 -12.14 -4.46
N TYR A 12 -3.42 -10.98 -5.01
CA TYR A 12 -2.14 -10.33 -4.76
C TYR A 12 -2.22 -8.86 -5.15
N GLN A 13 -1.18 -8.14 -4.82
CA GLN A 13 -1.00 -6.78 -5.32
C GLN A 13 0.43 -6.59 -5.79
N GLU A 14 0.61 -5.79 -6.83
CA GLU A 14 1.92 -5.33 -7.25
C GLU A 14 2.08 -3.91 -6.80
N ILE A 15 3.20 -3.62 -6.15
CA ILE A 15 3.46 -2.31 -5.62
C ILE A 15 4.73 -1.72 -6.20
N ALA A 16 4.72 -0.41 -6.32
CA ALA A 16 5.91 0.39 -6.60
C ALA A 16 6.03 1.40 -5.47
N SER A 17 7.15 1.43 -4.78
CA SER A 17 7.35 2.33 -3.65
C SER A 17 8.58 3.20 -3.83
N VAL A 18 8.49 4.42 -3.34
CA VAL A 18 9.61 5.35 -3.33
C VAL A 18 9.72 5.99 -1.96
N ASP A 19 10.95 6.06 -1.44
CA ASP A 19 11.25 6.83 -0.24
C ASP A 19 11.68 8.23 -0.72
N THR A 20 10.88 9.23 -0.38
CA THR A 20 11.14 10.60 -0.83
C THR A 20 12.37 11.24 -0.19
N ASP A 21 12.82 10.70 0.94
CA ASP A 21 14.00 11.22 1.63
C ASP A 21 15.30 10.70 1.00
N THR A 22 15.31 9.47 0.54
CA THR A 22 16.51 8.84 -0.03
C THR A 22 16.45 8.69 -1.54
N GLY A 23 15.26 8.75 -2.14
CA GLY A 23 15.04 8.46 -3.55
C GLY A 23 15.05 6.98 -3.89
N GLU A 24 15.12 6.11 -2.89
CA GLU A 24 15.13 4.68 -3.11
C GLU A 24 13.80 4.19 -3.66
N TYR A 25 13.87 3.37 -4.71
CA TYR A 25 12.70 2.84 -5.42
C TYR A 25 12.70 1.32 -5.36
N GLN A 26 11.52 0.74 -5.11
CA GLN A 26 11.34 -0.71 -5.08
C GLN A 26 10.04 -1.11 -5.77
N GLU A 27 10.06 -2.29 -6.37
CA GLU A 27 8.86 -2.94 -6.88
C GLU A 27 8.74 -4.31 -6.23
N LYS A 28 7.52 -4.67 -5.83
CA LYS A 28 7.25 -5.95 -5.17
C LYS A 28 5.89 -6.49 -5.55
N ARG A 29 5.75 -7.80 -5.50
CA ARG A 29 4.45 -8.48 -5.52
C ARG A 29 4.19 -9.03 -4.12
N LEU A 30 3.00 -8.76 -3.58
CA LEU A 30 2.59 -9.18 -2.25
C LEU A 30 1.35 -10.05 -2.36
N ALA A 31 1.44 -11.29 -1.89
CA ALA A 31 0.29 -12.19 -1.86
C ALA A 31 -0.72 -11.73 -0.81
N HIS A 32 -2.00 -11.87 -1.13
CA HIS A 32 -3.08 -11.54 -0.24
C HIS A 32 -3.51 -12.74 0.59
N PRO A 33 -3.94 -12.50 1.83
CA PRO A 33 -3.80 -11.24 2.55
C PRO A 33 -2.50 -11.12 3.34
N LYS A 34 -1.82 -12.24 3.58
CA LYS A 34 -0.77 -12.35 4.60
C LYS A 34 0.49 -11.52 4.31
N GLU A 35 1.04 -11.66 3.11
CA GLU A 35 2.25 -10.93 2.77
C GLU A 35 2.02 -9.43 2.75
N ALA A 36 0.86 -9.01 2.25
CA ALA A 36 0.48 -7.62 2.25
C ALA A 36 0.36 -7.08 3.68
N GLU A 37 -0.31 -7.81 4.57
CA GLU A 37 -0.44 -7.41 5.96
C GLU A 37 0.92 -7.25 6.63
N GLU A 38 1.80 -8.22 6.48
CA GLU A 38 3.13 -8.18 7.08
C GLU A 38 3.93 -6.99 6.57
N PHE A 39 3.87 -6.74 5.28
CA PHE A 39 4.59 -5.64 4.66
C PHE A 39 4.15 -4.29 5.22
N TYR A 40 2.84 -4.02 5.21
CA TYR A 40 2.32 -2.73 5.68
C TYR A 40 2.47 -2.56 7.18
N ARG A 41 2.32 -3.62 7.96
CA ARG A 41 2.58 -3.55 9.40
C ARG A 41 4.03 -3.22 9.70
N SER A 42 4.97 -3.80 8.96
CA SER A 42 6.39 -3.51 9.16
C SER A 42 6.73 -2.05 8.84
N LEU A 43 6.11 -1.49 7.81
CA LEU A 43 6.30 -0.08 7.48
C LEU A 43 5.74 0.83 8.59
N SER A 44 4.58 0.49 9.12
CA SER A 44 3.95 1.24 10.19
C SER A 44 4.81 1.27 11.45
N CYS A 45 5.54 0.20 11.73
CA CYS A 45 6.39 0.11 12.92
C CYS A 45 7.63 1.00 12.86
N VAL A 46 8.03 1.45 11.69
CA VAL A 46 9.24 2.26 11.52
C VAL A 46 9.00 3.74 11.81
N GLY A 47 7.74 4.14 12.01
CA GLY A 47 7.41 5.51 12.34
C GLY A 47 7.48 6.49 11.18
N GLN A 48 7.58 6.01 9.96
CA GLN A 48 7.55 6.86 8.77
C GLN A 48 6.13 7.15 8.32
N VAL A 49 5.94 8.32 7.71
CA VAL A 49 4.68 8.63 7.03
C VAL A 49 4.62 7.81 5.75
N VAL A 50 3.51 7.08 5.58
CA VAL A 50 3.28 6.23 4.41
C VAL A 50 2.00 6.67 3.73
N ARG A 51 2.06 6.88 2.44
CA ARG A 51 0.90 7.17 1.59
C ARG A 51 0.75 6.10 0.53
N VAL A 52 -0.45 5.57 0.41
CA VAL A 52 -0.76 4.53 -0.56
C VAL A 52 -1.75 5.08 -1.57
N GLY A 53 -1.44 4.94 -2.85
CA GLY A 53 -2.35 5.30 -3.93
C GLY A 53 -2.78 4.06 -4.69
N MET A 54 -4.08 3.93 -4.96
CA MET A 54 -4.62 2.85 -5.78
C MET A 54 -5.86 3.31 -6.52
N GLU A 55 -6.19 2.63 -7.61
CA GLU A 55 -7.45 2.88 -8.31
C GLU A 55 -8.61 2.36 -7.45
N ALA A 56 -9.75 3.04 -7.53
CA ALA A 56 -10.95 2.61 -6.83
C ALA A 56 -11.37 1.23 -7.32
N SER A 57 -11.49 0.29 -6.38
CA SER A 57 -11.83 -1.10 -6.68
C SER A 57 -12.87 -1.58 -5.68
N GLY A 58 -13.85 -2.34 -6.15
CA GLY A 58 -14.87 -2.92 -5.28
C GLY A 58 -14.37 -4.07 -4.41
N HIS A 59 -13.10 -4.46 -4.54
CA HIS A 59 -12.57 -5.67 -3.93
C HIS A 59 -11.62 -5.46 -2.76
N GLY A 60 -11.32 -4.21 -2.43
CA GLY A 60 -10.25 -3.89 -1.49
C GLY A 60 -10.66 -3.55 -0.07
N ARG A 61 -11.85 -3.94 0.39
CA ARG A 61 -12.32 -3.53 1.73
C ARG A 61 -11.42 -3.97 2.88
N TRP A 62 -10.94 -5.21 2.84
CA TRP A 62 -10.04 -5.70 3.89
C TRP A 62 -8.74 -4.89 3.89
N PHE A 63 -8.26 -4.53 2.72
CA PHE A 63 -7.05 -3.74 2.57
C PHE A 63 -7.25 -2.31 3.08
N GLU A 64 -8.38 -1.70 2.75
CA GLU A 64 -8.73 -0.38 3.27
C GLU A 64 -8.77 -0.38 4.80
N ARG A 65 -9.39 -1.40 5.39
CA ARG A 65 -9.47 -1.55 6.84
C ARG A 65 -8.09 -1.76 7.47
N LEU A 66 -7.25 -2.54 6.81
CA LEU A 66 -5.88 -2.74 7.26
C LEU A 66 -5.13 -1.42 7.33
N LEU A 67 -5.15 -0.64 6.25
CA LEU A 67 -4.45 0.64 6.19
C LEU A 67 -5.01 1.63 7.21
N GLU A 68 -6.32 1.69 7.34
CA GLU A 68 -6.98 2.54 8.33
C GLU A 68 -6.52 2.19 9.75
N GLY A 69 -6.49 0.92 10.08
CA GLY A 69 -6.04 0.45 11.39
C GLY A 69 -4.58 0.74 11.66
N LEU A 70 -3.76 0.86 10.63
CA LEU A 70 -2.34 1.19 10.74
C LEU A 70 -2.06 2.70 10.68
N GLY A 71 -3.09 3.51 10.45
CA GLY A 71 -2.91 4.94 10.30
C GLY A 71 -2.25 5.35 8.99
N VAL A 72 -2.31 4.51 7.98
CA VAL A 72 -1.74 4.77 6.66
C VAL A 72 -2.76 5.52 5.81
N GLU A 73 -2.33 6.62 5.20
CA GLU A 73 -3.18 7.42 4.31
C GLU A 73 -3.40 6.69 2.99
N LEU A 74 -4.66 6.53 2.60
CA LEU A 74 -5.03 5.89 1.34
C LEU A 74 -5.67 6.89 0.40
N TRP A 75 -5.11 7.01 -0.80
CA TRP A 75 -5.65 7.81 -1.89
C TRP A 75 -6.23 6.88 -2.94
N ARG A 76 -7.51 7.05 -3.24
CA ARG A 76 -8.17 6.31 -4.32
C ARG A 76 -8.44 7.25 -5.48
N GLY A 77 -7.88 6.90 -6.64
CA GLY A 77 -8.13 7.61 -7.87
C GLY A 77 -9.39 7.12 -8.54
N ASP A 78 -10.17 8.02 -9.11
CA ASP A 78 -11.28 7.64 -9.97
C ASP A 78 -10.75 7.30 -11.36
N PRO A 79 -11.06 6.11 -11.88
CA PRO A 79 -10.73 5.82 -13.27
C PRO A 79 -11.60 6.69 -14.17
N ARG A 80 -10.98 7.41 -15.05
CA ARG A 80 -11.68 8.26 -16.00
C ARG A 80 -11.31 7.89 -17.41
#